data_e64e9bc2566adf0820814526ab570ca7
#
_entry.id   e64e9bc2566adf0820814526ab570ca7
#
_cell.length_a   1.000
_cell.length_b   1.000
_cell.length_c   1.000
_cell.angle_alpha   90.00
_cell.angle_beta   90.00
_cell.angle_gamma   90.00
#
_symmetry.space_group_name_H-M   'P 1'
#
loop_
_entity.id
_entity.type
_entity.pdbx_description
1 polymer ?
#
loop_
_entity_poly.entity_id
_entity_poly.type
_entity_poly.pdbx_seq_one_letter_code
_entity_poly.pdbx_strand_id
1 'polypeptide(L)' 'MTAFDEKISGFCAEYALSPQQMRIFTAMMKGALSNEALARRVGITEGNLRTQLRRMSIKTMTISRTELLYLFYQGRRGE' A
#
# COMPACT_ATOMS: atom_id res chain seq x y z
N MET A 1 -3.99 -13.13 -14.18
CA MET A 1 -3.67 -12.57 -12.87
C MET A 1 -2.80 -13.52 -12.10
N THR A 2 -1.74 -13.05 -11.47
CA THR A 2 -0.82 -13.89 -10.73
C THR A 2 -1.29 -14.09 -9.29
N ALA A 3 -0.71 -15.07 -8.61
CA ALA A 3 -1.00 -15.26 -7.17
C ALA A 3 -0.60 -14.03 -6.36
N PHE A 4 0.46 -13.33 -6.77
CA PHE A 4 0.89 -12.11 -6.12
C PHE A 4 -0.15 -10.99 -6.27
N ASP A 5 -0.71 -10.84 -7.47
CA ASP A 5 -1.76 -9.85 -7.70
C ASP A 5 -3.01 -10.15 -6.89
N GLU A 6 -3.35 -11.43 -6.75
CA GLU A 6 -4.47 -11.84 -5.94
C GLU A 6 -4.23 -11.54 -4.46
N LYS A 7 -3.00 -11.75 -3.99
CA LYS A 7 -2.64 -11.43 -2.62
C LYS A 7 -2.76 -9.94 -2.34
N ILE A 8 -2.31 -9.11 -3.29
CA ILE A 8 -2.44 -7.65 -3.19
C ILE A 8 -3.91 -7.26 -3.10
N SER A 9 -4.74 -7.79 -4.01
CA SER A 9 -6.16 -7.52 -4.04
C SER A 9 -6.84 -7.92 -2.73
N GLY A 10 -6.52 -9.09 -2.23
CA GLY A 10 -7.07 -9.58 -0.98
C GLY A 10 -6.69 -8.70 0.21
N PHE A 11 -5.43 -8.30 0.26
CA PHE A 11 -4.96 -7.40 1.31
C PHE A 11 -5.69 -6.07 1.27
N CYS A 12 -5.82 -5.48 0.09
CA CYS A 12 -6.51 -4.20 -0.06
C CYS A 12 -7.97 -4.30 0.32
N ALA A 13 -8.63 -5.41 -0.01
CA ALA A 13 -10.02 -5.64 0.37
C ALA A 13 -10.15 -5.81 1.88
N GLU A 14 -9.23 -6.54 2.49
CA GLU A 14 -9.27 -6.78 3.93
C GLU A 14 -9.20 -5.48 4.73
N TYR A 15 -8.36 -4.55 4.28
CA TYR A 15 -8.17 -3.29 4.99
C TYR A 15 -8.97 -2.13 4.41
N ALA A 16 -9.89 -2.43 3.48
CA ALA A 16 -10.78 -1.43 2.89
C ALA A 16 -10.03 -0.27 2.24
N LEU A 17 -8.95 -0.57 1.52
CA LEU A 17 -8.20 0.46 0.81
C LEU A 17 -9.02 0.96 -0.38
N SER A 18 -9.01 2.28 -0.59
CA SER A 18 -9.70 2.89 -1.72
C SER A 18 -9.00 2.51 -3.04
N PRO A 19 -9.68 2.69 -4.21
CA PRO A 19 -9.04 2.42 -5.48
C PRO A 19 -7.69 3.13 -5.67
N GLN A 20 -7.59 4.39 -5.25
CA GLN A 20 -6.32 5.12 -5.33
C GLN A 20 -5.29 4.52 -4.38
N GLN A 21 -5.69 4.19 -3.15
CA GLN A 21 -4.79 3.56 -2.20
C GLN A 21 -4.31 2.19 -2.68
N MET A 22 -5.18 1.43 -3.34
CA MET A 22 -4.81 0.15 -3.91
C MET A 22 -3.76 0.33 -5.01
N ARG A 23 -3.90 1.36 -5.85
CA ARG A 23 -2.90 1.65 -6.88
C ARG A 23 -1.56 2.02 -6.27
N ILE A 24 -1.59 2.82 -5.19
CA ILE A 24 -0.37 3.17 -4.46
C ILE A 24 0.30 1.92 -3.90
N PHE A 25 -0.48 1.08 -3.24
CA PHE A 25 0.05 -0.14 -2.64
C PHE A 25 0.63 -1.07 -3.69
N THR A 26 -0.07 -1.24 -4.82
CA THR A 26 0.40 -2.08 -5.91
C THR A 26 1.73 -1.57 -6.47
N ALA A 27 1.85 -0.25 -6.66
CA ALA A 27 3.09 0.34 -7.16
C ALA A 27 4.24 0.13 -6.18
N MET A 28 3.97 0.23 -4.87
CA MET A 28 4.97 -0.05 -3.84
C MET A 28 5.47 -1.49 -3.94
N MET A 29 4.54 -2.42 -4.08
CA MET A 29 4.86 -3.84 -4.16
C MET A 29 5.65 -4.17 -5.42
N LYS A 30 5.48 -3.37 -6.47
CA LYS A 30 6.17 -3.60 -7.74
C LYS A 30 7.44 -2.78 -7.91
N GLY A 31 7.95 -2.21 -6.82
CA GLY A 31 9.31 -1.69 -6.78
C GLY A 31 9.47 -0.18 -6.76
N ALA A 32 8.40 0.59 -6.63
CA ALA A 32 8.53 2.04 -6.51
C ALA A 32 9.01 2.37 -5.09
N LEU A 33 10.29 2.75 -4.98
CA LEU A 33 10.96 2.86 -3.69
C LEU A 33 10.86 4.22 -3.05
N SER A 34 10.91 5.31 -3.82
CA SER A 34 10.85 6.66 -3.27
C SER A 34 9.45 7.24 -3.40
N ASN A 35 9.15 8.23 -2.56
CA ASN A 35 7.87 8.93 -2.67
C ASN A 35 7.74 9.62 -4.02
N GLU A 36 8.83 10.19 -4.53
CA GLU A 36 8.81 10.84 -5.83
C GLU A 36 8.46 9.85 -6.95
N ALA A 37 9.13 8.71 -6.96
CA ALA A 37 8.88 7.68 -7.98
C ALA A 37 7.46 7.12 -7.85
N LEU A 38 7.01 6.92 -6.61
CA LEU A 38 5.69 6.38 -6.35
C LEU A 38 4.60 7.33 -6.79
N ALA A 39 4.73 8.61 -6.43
CA ALA A 39 3.76 9.64 -6.83
C ALA A 39 3.70 9.76 -8.35
N ARG A 40 4.86 9.73 -9.01
CA ARG A 40 4.92 9.81 -10.47
C ARG A 40 4.24 8.62 -11.12
N ARG A 41 4.49 7.42 -10.61
CA ARG A 41 3.90 6.20 -11.17
C ARG A 41 2.39 6.18 -11.03
N VAL A 42 1.89 6.67 -9.92
CA VAL A 42 0.44 6.69 -9.66
C VAL A 42 -0.22 7.92 -10.30
N GLY A 43 0.55 8.95 -10.64
CA GLY A 43 0.04 10.15 -11.28
C GLY A 43 -0.57 11.15 -10.32
N ILE A 44 0.01 11.28 -9.13
CA ILE A 44 -0.46 12.22 -8.11
C ILE A 44 0.72 13.04 -7.58
N THR A 45 0.42 14.10 -6.83
CA THR A 45 1.47 14.90 -6.20
C THR A 45 2.05 14.16 -4.99
N GLU A 46 3.27 14.52 -4.60
CA GLU A 46 3.87 13.94 -3.40
C GLU A 46 3.08 14.29 -2.14
N GLY A 47 2.49 15.49 -2.09
CA GLY A 47 1.64 15.87 -0.96
C GLY A 47 0.42 14.99 -0.85
N ASN A 48 -0.24 14.73 -1.98
CA ASN A 48 -1.39 13.82 -2.00
C ASN A 48 -0.96 12.40 -1.60
N LEU A 49 0.21 11.97 -2.11
CA LEU A 49 0.73 10.66 -1.75
C LEU A 49 0.92 10.54 -0.24
N ARG A 50 1.54 11.54 0.40
CA ARG A 50 1.76 11.50 1.85
C ARG A 50 0.44 11.40 2.60
N THR A 51 -0.57 12.15 2.16
CA THR A 51 -1.90 12.08 2.77
C THR A 51 -2.49 10.67 2.66
N GLN A 52 -2.38 10.07 1.47
CA GLN A 52 -2.92 8.72 1.26
C GLN A 52 -2.15 7.68 2.06
N LEU A 53 -0.83 7.79 2.13
CA LEU A 53 -0.03 6.86 2.93
C LEU A 53 -0.40 6.93 4.41
N ARG A 54 -0.67 8.14 4.92
CA ARG A 54 -1.11 8.29 6.30
C ARG A 54 -2.45 7.60 6.53
N ARG A 55 -3.40 7.78 5.60
CA ARG A 55 -4.71 7.12 5.71
C ARG A 55 -4.59 5.61 5.64
N MET A 56 -3.71 5.11 4.77
CA MET A 56 -3.44 3.68 4.68
C MET A 56 -2.85 3.14 5.98
N SER A 57 -1.94 3.89 6.59
CA SER A 57 -1.35 3.50 7.87
C SER A 57 -2.41 3.39 8.95
N ILE A 58 -3.35 4.32 8.98
CA ILE A 58 -4.45 4.28 9.95
C ILE A 58 -5.32 3.04 9.71
N LYS A 59 -5.67 2.76 8.47
CA LYS A 59 -6.51 1.61 8.13
C LYS A 59 -5.84 0.28 8.47
N THR A 60 -4.53 0.20 8.31
CA THR A 60 -3.77 -1.04 8.53
C THR A 60 -3.14 -1.10 9.92
N MET A 61 -3.28 -0.03 10.70
CA MET A 61 -2.70 0.07 12.03
C MET A 61 -1.19 -0.10 12.01
N THR A 62 -0.55 0.50 11.01
CA THR A 62 0.91 0.48 10.87
C THR A 62 1.45 1.90 11.02
N ILE A 63 2.72 2.03 11.39
CA ILE A 63 3.33 3.33 11.63
C ILE A 63 4.35 3.72 10.56
N SER A 64 4.67 2.81 9.66
CA SER A 64 5.68 3.08 8.63
C SER A 64 5.42 2.22 7.41
N ARG A 65 6.06 2.60 6.30
CA ARG A 65 6.01 1.80 5.08
C ARG A 65 6.59 0.40 5.31
N THR A 66 7.67 0.33 6.06
CA THR A 66 8.31 -0.95 6.38
C THR A 66 7.35 -1.86 7.14
N GLU A 67 6.64 -1.31 8.12
CA GLU A 67 5.69 -2.09 8.88
C GLU A 67 4.51 -2.54 8.02
N LEU A 68 4.08 -1.68 7.09
CA LEU A 68 3.02 -2.03 6.15
C LEU A 68 3.43 -3.21 5.27
N LEU A 69 4.66 -3.17 4.75
CA LEU A 69 5.18 -4.28 3.96
C LEU A 69 5.29 -5.56 4.78
N TYR A 70 5.75 -5.43 6.01
CA TYR A 70 5.85 -6.57 6.91
C TYR A 70 4.48 -7.21 7.12
N LEU A 71 3.47 -6.37 7.39
CA LEU A 71 2.11 -6.87 7.57
C LEU A 71 1.62 -7.64 6.34
N PHE A 72 1.91 -7.13 5.16
CA PHE A 72 1.53 -7.78 3.92
C PHE A 72 2.17 -9.17 3.78
N TYR A 73 3.47 -9.27 4.08
CA TYR A 73 4.19 -10.51 3.91
C TYR A 73 3.94 -11.52 5.03
N GLN A 74 3.69 -11.06 6.24
CA GLN A 74 3.46 -11.94 7.39
C GLN A 74 2.00 -12.29 7.60
N GLY A 75 1.10 -11.54 7.00
CA GLY A 75 -0.32 -11.73 7.19
C GLY A 75 -0.82 -10.99 8.44
N ARG A 76 -2.04 -11.33 8.86
CA ARG A 76 -2.69 -10.62 9.95
C ARG A 76 -1.95 -10.83 11.26
N ARG A 77 -1.76 -9.72 11.99
CA ARG A 77 -1.08 -9.76 13.27
C ARG A 77 -1.88 -10.59 14.28
N GLY A 78 -1.19 -11.46 15.02
CA GLY A 78 -1.82 -12.28 16.03
C GLY A 78 -2.38 -13.61 15.55
N GLU A 79 -2.15 -13.92 14.31
CA GLU A 79 -2.58 -15.20 13.72
C GLU A 79 -1.42 -16.13 13.44
#